data_124b28bb2661740e4fdb9c1e1f612d45
#
_entry.id   124b28bb2661740e4fdb9c1e1f612d45
#
_cell.length_a   1.000
_cell.length_b   1.000
_cell.length_c   1.000
_cell.angle_alpha   90.00
_cell.angle_beta   90.00
_cell.angle_gamma   90.00
#
_symmetry.space_group_name_H-M   'P 1'
#
loop_
_entity.id
_entity.type
_entity.pdbx_description
1 polymer ?
#
loop_
_entity_poly.entity_id
_entity_poly.type
_entity_poly.pdbx_seq_one_letter_code
_entity_poly.pdbx_strand_id
1 'polypeptide(L)'
;MKRENFGSRLGFILVSAGCAIGLGNVWKFPYMAGQYGGAAFILIYLLFLVILGLPIIVCEFSVGRASQKSIATSYNVLEPKGTRWHFTRWFAIAGNYLLVMFYSMVGGWMLYYCFRMAKGEFAGIDSTVVSAKY
;
A
#
# COMPACT_ATOMS: atom_id res chain seq x y z
N MET A 1 -27.18 10.28 6.09
CA MET A 1 -26.67 8.91 6.23
C MET A 1 -25.84 8.85 7.51
N LYS A 2 -26.21 7.98 8.45
CA LYS A 2 -25.37 7.70 9.63
C LYS A 2 -24.13 6.97 9.13
N ARG A 3 -22.94 7.51 9.43
CA ARG A 3 -21.67 6.88 9.08
C ARG A 3 -21.45 5.68 9.99
N GLU A 4 -21.09 4.55 9.42
CA GLU A 4 -20.68 3.38 10.19
C GLU A 4 -19.37 3.69 10.90
N ASN A 5 -19.35 3.47 12.21
CA ASN A 5 -18.17 3.61 13.04
C ASN A 5 -17.73 2.23 13.50
N PHE A 6 -16.41 2.03 13.63
CA PHE A 6 -15.89 0.79 14.22
C PHE A 6 -16.41 0.64 15.66
N GLY A 7 -17.09 -0.46 15.93
CA GLY A 7 -17.65 -0.73 17.25
C GLY A 7 -16.61 -1.07 18.32
N SER A 8 -15.36 -1.38 17.92
CA SER A 8 -14.27 -1.70 18.84
C SER A 8 -12.92 -1.16 18.36
N ARG A 9 -12.05 -0.82 19.33
CA ARG A 9 -10.66 -0.41 19.02
C ARG A 9 -9.88 -1.54 18.36
N LEU A 10 -10.10 -2.78 18.78
CA LEU A 10 -9.46 -3.96 18.20
C LEU A 10 -9.86 -4.13 16.72
N GLY A 11 -11.14 -3.98 16.39
CA GLY A 11 -11.63 -4.05 15.02
C GLY A 11 -10.96 -2.99 14.12
N PHE A 12 -10.81 -1.76 14.60
CA PHE A 12 -10.10 -0.71 13.88
C PHE A 12 -8.63 -1.08 13.64
N ILE A 13 -7.92 -1.58 14.66
CA ILE A 13 -6.51 -1.97 14.55
C ILE A 13 -6.34 -3.13 13.55
N LEU A 14 -7.18 -4.16 13.63
CA LEU A 14 -7.11 -5.32 12.74
C LEU A 14 -7.39 -4.95 11.29
N VAL A 15 -8.38 -4.12 11.03
CA VAL A 15 -8.68 -3.64 9.66
C VAL A 15 -7.55 -2.76 9.14
N SER A 16 -7.02 -1.85 9.97
CA SER A 16 -5.90 -0.99 9.60
C SER A 16 -4.64 -1.79 9.31
N ALA A 17 -4.33 -2.80 10.12
CA ALA A 17 -3.22 -3.72 9.90
C ALA A 17 -3.40 -4.52 8.60
N GLY A 18 -4.61 -5.05 8.36
CA GLY A 18 -4.93 -5.76 7.12
C GLY A 18 -4.78 -4.90 5.87
N CYS A 19 -5.19 -3.63 5.94
CA CYS A 19 -4.99 -2.67 4.86
C CYS A 19 -3.51 -2.28 4.65
N ALA A 20 -2.69 -2.32 5.70
CA ALA A 20 -1.27 -2.00 5.64
C ALA A 20 -0.43 -3.13 5.03
N ILE A 21 -0.89 -4.38 5.10
CA ILE A 21 -0.19 -5.54 4.53
C ILE A 21 -0.47 -5.57 3.02
N GLY A 22 0.47 -5.01 2.25
CA GLY A 22 0.41 -5.02 0.79
C GLY A 22 1.38 -6.01 0.17
N LEU A 23 1.25 -6.23 -1.13
CA LEU A 23 2.16 -7.07 -1.93
C LEU A 23 3.63 -6.68 -1.76
N GLY A 24 3.91 -5.39 -1.60
CA GLY A 24 5.26 -4.89 -1.37
C GLY A 24 5.91 -5.46 -0.12
N ASN A 25 5.14 -5.64 0.95
CA ASN A 25 5.64 -6.13 2.22
C ASN A 25 5.97 -7.63 2.16
N VAL A 26 5.19 -8.40 1.40
CA VAL A 26 5.34 -9.86 1.31
C VAL A 26 6.39 -10.27 0.28
N TRP A 27 6.49 -9.53 -0.81
CA TRP A 27 7.36 -9.88 -1.92
C TRP A 27 8.61 -8.99 -2.02
N LYS A 28 8.40 -7.67 -2.20
CA LYS A 28 9.50 -6.76 -2.56
C LYS A 28 10.40 -6.45 -1.37
N PHE A 29 9.84 -6.26 -0.19
CA PHE A 29 10.62 -5.91 1.00
C PHE A 29 11.61 -7.00 1.44
N PRO A 30 11.21 -8.29 1.55
CA PRO A 30 12.16 -9.37 1.87
C PRO A 30 13.26 -9.52 0.82
N TYR A 31 12.91 -9.38 -0.47
CA TYR A 31 13.88 -9.43 -1.56
C TYR A 31 14.91 -8.31 -1.43
N MET A 32 14.48 -7.07 -1.23
CA MET A 32 15.37 -5.92 -1.05
C MET A 32 16.21 -6.05 0.21
N ALA A 33 15.66 -6.54 1.31
CA ALA A 33 16.41 -6.79 2.53
C ALA A 33 17.56 -7.79 2.29
N GLY A 34 17.31 -8.87 1.54
CA GLY A 34 18.34 -9.82 1.16
C GLY A 34 19.43 -9.23 0.27
N GLN A 35 19.09 -8.35 -0.67
CA GLN A 35 20.02 -7.75 -1.63
C GLN A 35 20.89 -6.63 -1.02
N TYR A 36 20.34 -5.85 -0.08
CA TYR A 36 20.96 -4.61 0.42
C TYR A 36 21.52 -4.73 1.85
N GLY A 37 22.02 -5.89 2.23
CA GLY A 37 22.73 -6.06 3.50
C GLY A 37 21.86 -6.38 4.71
N GLY A 38 20.66 -6.93 4.49
CA GLY A 38 19.82 -7.51 5.55
C GLY A 38 19.51 -6.56 6.69
N ALA A 39 20.16 -6.76 7.83
CA ALA A 39 19.92 -6.00 9.05
C ALA A 39 20.18 -4.50 8.89
N ALA A 40 21.23 -4.10 8.16
CA ALA A 40 21.54 -2.69 7.93
C ALA A 40 20.41 -1.99 7.15
N PHE A 41 19.90 -2.63 6.10
CA PHE A 41 18.76 -2.13 5.34
C PHE A 41 17.53 -1.95 6.23
N ILE A 42 17.24 -2.95 7.08
CA ILE A 42 16.07 -2.91 8.00
C ILE A 42 16.21 -1.75 8.99
N LEU A 43 17.40 -1.52 9.57
CA LEU A 43 17.63 -0.42 10.51
C LEU A 43 17.41 0.95 9.85
N ILE A 44 17.97 1.15 8.65
CA ILE A 44 17.78 2.39 7.89
C ILE A 44 16.29 2.57 7.54
N TYR A 45 15.62 1.51 7.10
CA TYR A 45 14.20 1.55 6.81
C TYR A 45 13.36 1.96 8.03
N LEU A 46 13.63 1.37 9.20
CA LEU A 46 12.95 1.74 10.45
C LEU A 46 13.20 3.19 10.84
N LEU A 47 14.41 3.68 10.67
CA LEU A 47 14.74 5.09 10.92
C LEU A 47 13.88 6.02 10.05
N PHE A 48 13.83 5.76 8.74
CA PHE A 48 13.01 6.56 7.81
C PHE A 48 11.51 6.40 8.08
N LEU A 49 11.06 5.23 8.50
CA LEU A 49 9.67 4.98 8.87
C LEU A 49 9.26 5.84 10.08
N VAL A 50 10.14 6.01 11.05
CA VAL A 50 9.87 6.87 12.21
C VAL A 50 9.93 8.35 11.82
N ILE A 51 10.96 8.77 11.08
CA ILE A 51 11.18 10.19 10.75
C ILE A 51 10.14 10.70 9.74
N LEU A 52 9.81 9.92 8.72
CA LEU A 52 8.90 10.33 7.64
C LEU A 52 7.52 9.69 7.77
N GLY A 53 7.46 8.41 8.09
CA GLY A 53 6.21 7.66 8.13
C GLY A 53 5.26 8.15 9.22
N LEU A 54 5.75 8.36 10.44
CA LEU A 54 4.90 8.83 11.54
C LEU A 54 4.27 10.20 11.28
N PRO A 55 5.01 11.24 10.86
CA PRO A 55 4.40 12.54 10.53
C PRO A 55 3.36 12.45 9.42
N ILE A 56 3.63 11.66 8.37
CA ILE A 56 2.69 11.48 7.25
C ILE A 56 1.39 10.83 7.75
N ILE A 57 1.48 9.75 8.52
CA ILE A 57 0.30 9.06 9.07
C ILE A 57 -0.50 9.99 9.99
N VAL A 58 0.17 10.77 10.83
CA VAL A 58 -0.51 11.75 11.71
C VAL A 58 -1.26 12.80 10.89
N CYS A 59 -0.65 13.30 9.82
CA CYS A 59 -1.29 14.25 8.91
C CYS A 59 -2.52 13.63 8.22
N GLU A 60 -2.40 12.41 7.69
CA GLU A 60 -3.51 11.71 7.04
C GLU A 60 -4.69 11.46 7.99
N PHE A 61 -4.40 10.98 9.20
CA PHE A 61 -5.45 10.77 10.21
C PHE A 61 -6.09 12.07 10.66
N SER A 62 -5.33 13.14 10.76
CA SER A 62 -5.84 14.47 11.13
C SER A 62 -6.83 14.98 10.08
N VAL A 63 -6.48 14.89 8.80
CA VAL A 63 -7.35 15.26 7.67
C VAL A 63 -8.59 14.35 7.63
N GLY A 64 -8.42 13.05 7.81
CA GLY A 64 -9.52 12.10 7.82
C GLY A 64 -10.51 12.34 8.97
N ARG A 65 -10.01 12.63 10.17
CA ARG A 65 -10.86 12.95 11.34
C ARG A 65 -11.57 14.29 11.20
N ALA A 66 -10.87 15.30 10.71
CA ALA A 66 -11.42 16.65 10.59
C ALA A 66 -12.49 16.73 9.50
N SER A 67 -12.25 16.11 8.34
CA SER A 67 -13.17 16.15 7.21
C SER A 67 -14.33 15.18 7.34
N GLN A 68 -14.09 14.01 7.92
CA GLN A 68 -15.01 12.86 7.93
C GLN A 68 -15.55 12.49 6.54
N LYS A 69 -14.77 12.76 5.51
CA LYS A 69 -15.08 12.51 4.09
C LYS A 69 -13.99 11.67 3.43
N SER A 70 -14.27 11.19 2.22
CA SER A 70 -13.24 10.56 1.40
C SER A 70 -12.19 11.58 0.97
N ILE A 71 -10.99 11.11 0.60
CA ILE A 71 -9.90 11.98 0.15
C ILE A 71 -10.33 12.92 -0.99
N ALA A 72 -11.23 12.47 -1.86
CA ALA A 72 -11.73 13.26 -2.98
C ALA A 72 -12.51 14.52 -2.56
N THR A 73 -13.12 14.49 -1.36
CA THR A 73 -13.97 15.58 -0.87
C THR A 73 -13.49 16.21 0.43
N SER A 74 -12.45 15.64 1.06
CA SER A 74 -11.89 16.12 2.32
C SER A 74 -11.45 17.59 2.23
N TYR A 75 -10.69 17.90 1.19
CA TYR A 75 -10.17 19.24 0.99
C TYR A 75 -11.25 20.27 0.68
N ASN A 76 -12.36 19.88 0.02
CA ASN A 76 -13.48 20.80 -0.21
C ASN A 76 -14.14 21.29 1.09
N VAL A 77 -14.05 20.47 2.16
CA VAL A 77 -14.65 20.79 3.47
C VAL A 77 -13.66 21.55 4.35
N LEU A 78 -12.37 21.24 4.25
CA LEU A 78 -11.32 21.82 5.10
C LEU A 78 -10.66 23.05 4.49
N GLU A 79 -10.91 23.33 3.21
CA GLU A 79 -10.28 24.42 2.48
C GLU A 79 -10.67 25.78 3.04
N PRO A 80 -9.72 26.65 3.42
CA PRO A 80 -9.98 28.05 3.74
C PRO A 80 -10.46 28.81 2.50
N LYS A 81 -11.36 29.77 2.70
CA LYS A 81 -11.88 30.62 1.61
C LYS A 81 -10.73 31.32 0.87
N GLY A 82 -10.68 31.14 -0.44
CA GLY A 82 -9.67 31.78 -1.30
C GLY A 82 -8.47 30.92 -1.65
N THR A 83 -8.38 29.66 -1.16
CA THR A 83 -7.35 28.70 -1.54
C THR A 83 -7.83 27.74 -2.63
N ARG A 84 -6.92 26.99 -3.21
CA ARG A 84 -7.21 26.07 -4.32
C ARG A 84 -6.86 24.60 -3.99
N TRP A 85 -6.95 24.22 -2.73
CA TRP A 85 -6.62 22.86 -2.29
C TRP A 85 -7.57 21.79 -2.83
N HIS A 86 -8.77 22.16 -3.27
CA HIS A 86 -9.71 21.25 -3.90
C HIS A 86 -9.16 20.56 -5.17
N PHE A 87 -8.16 21.15 -5.85
CA PHE A 87 -7.52 20.50 -6.99
C PHE A 87 -6.75 19.25 -6.61
N THR A 88 -6.29 19.10 -5.36
CA THR A 88 -5.58 17.93 -4.85
C THR A 88 -6.40 16.64 -5.02
N ARG A 89 -7.73 16.74 -5.05
CA ARG A 89 -8.62 15.60 -5.30
C ARG A 89 -8.30 14.89 -6.61
N TRP A 90 -7.99 15.65 -7.67
CA TRP A 90 -7.69 15.06 -8.98
C TRP A 90 -6.41 14.25 -8.96
N PHE A 91 -5.37 14.76 -8.29
CA PHE A 91 -4.12 14.02 -8.08
C PHE A 91 -4.33 12.77 -7.24
N ALA A 92 -5.14 12.85 -6.17
CA ALA A 92 -5.46 11.70 -5.34
C ALA A 92 -6.26 10.62 -6.12
N ILE A 93 -7.24 11.03 -6.92
CA ILE A 93 -8.02 10.11 -7.76
C ILE A 93 -7.11 9.47 -8.82
N ALA A 94 -6.32 10.25 -9.54
CA ALA A 94 -5.40 9.73 -10.56
C ALA A 94 -4.39 8.77 -9.94
N GLY A 95 -3.79 9.10 -8.78
CA GLY A 95 -2.88 8.23 -8.05
C GLY A 95 -3.53 6.89 -7.66
N ASN A 96 -4.76 6.91 -7.17
CA ASN A 96 -5.50 5.68 -6.85
C ASN A 96 -5.78 4.83 -8.09
N TYR A 97 -6.14 5.42 -9.22
CA TYR A 97 -6.32 4.67 -10.46
C TYR A 97 -5.03 4.01 -10.93
N LEU A 98 -3.91 4.74 -10.95
CA LEU A 98 -2.60 4.19 -11.29
C LEU A 98 -2.21 3.04 -10.35
N LEU A 99 -2.47 3.20 -9.05
CA LEU A 99 -2.21 2.17 -8.06
C LEU A 99 -3.02 0.90 -8.35
N VAL A 100 -4.32 1.03 -8.60
CA VAL A 100 -5.21 -0.11 -8.91
C VAL A 100 -4.77 -0.81 -10.19
N MET A 101 -4.38 -0.05 -11.23
CA MET A 101 -3.85 -0.63 -12.48
C MET A 101 -2.60 -1.48 -12.21
N PHE A 102 -1.64 -0.95 -11.43
CA PHE A 102 -0.44 -1.68 -11.05
C PHE A 102 -0.77 -2.95 -10.26
N TYR A 103 -1.62 -2.85 -9.24
CA TYR A 103 -2.00 -4.00 -8.41
C TYR A 103 -2.75 -5.07 -9.21
N SER A 104 -3.61 -4.68 -10.15
CA SER A 104 -4.32 -5.61 -11.03
C SER A 104 -3.37 -6.41 -11.90
N MET A 105 -2.34 -5.75 -12.45
CA MET A 105 -1.31 -6.40 -13.25
C MET A 105 -0.49 -7.41 -12.43
N VAL A 106 -0.01 -7.00 -11.25
CA VAL A 106 0.75 -7.90 -10.36
C VAL A 106 -0.12 -9.04 -9.85
N GLY A 107 -1.39 -8.77 -9.52
CA GLY A 107 -2.35 -9.79 -9.13
C GLY A 107 -2.59 -10.83 -10.26
N GLY A 108 -2.70 -10.38 -11.49
CA GLY A 108 -2.79 -11.25 -12.65
C GLY A 108 -1.56 -12.16 -12.81
N TRP A 109 -0.36 -11.63 -12.63
CA TRP A 109 0.87 -12.43 -12.64
C TRP A 109 0.91 -13.46 -11.51
N MET A 110 0.53 -13.07 -10.30
CA MET A 110 0.48 -14.01 -9.18
C MET A 110 -0.48 -15.18 -9.43
N LEU A 111 -1.67 -14.91 -9.96
CA LEU A 111 -2.63 -15.95 -10.34
C LEU A 111 -2.07 -16.85 -11.44
N TYR A 112 -1.42 -16.28 -12.44
CA TYR A 112 -0.78 -17.04 -13.52
C TYR A 112 0.30 -17.98 -13.00
N TYR A 113 1.20 -17.49 -12.14
CA TYR A 113 2.23 -18.34 -11.52
C TYR A 113 1.64 -19.41 -10.61
N CYS A 114 0.63 -19.08 -9.82
CA CYS A 114 -0.07 -20.06 -8.98
C CYS A 114 -0.65 -21.20 -9.82
N PHE A 115 -1.27 -20.87 -10.94
CA PHE A 115 -1.83 -21.86 -11.85
C PHE A 115 -0.75 -22.76 -12.50
N ARG A 116 0.38 -22.18 -12.88
CA ARG A 116 1.51 -22.95 -13.43
C ARG A 116 2.18 -23.85 -12.39
N MET A 117 2.31 -23.36 -11.15
CA MET A 117 2.78 -24.19 -10.03
C MET A 117 1.85 -25.38 -9.77
N ALA A 118 0.53 -25.14 -9.78
CA ALA A 118 -0.46 -26.21 -9.61
C ALA A 118 -0.40 -27.26 -10.72
N LYS A 119 -0.01 -26.87 -11.94
CA LYS A 119 0.24 -27.80 -13.06
C LYS A 119 1.57 -28.55 -12.96
N GLY A 120 2.43 -28.22 -11.99
CA GLY A 120 3.73 -28.88 -11.83
C GLY A 120 4.79 -28.47 -12.86
N GLU A 121 4.58 -27.38 -13.60
CA GLU A 121 5.52 -26.93 -14.64
C GLU A 121 6.90 -26.53 -14.10
N PHE A 122 7.01 -26.27 -12.80
CA PHE A 122 8.27 -25.94 -12.12
C PHE A 122 8.92 -27.14 -11.42
N ALA A 123 8.30 -28.31 -11.46
CA ALA A 123 8.86 -29.51 -10.83
C ALA A 123 10.10 -29.99 -11.62
N GLY A 124 11.27 -30.01 -10.96
CA GLY A 124 12.52 -30.50 -11.56
C GLY A 124 13.26 -29.46 -12.43
N ILE A 125 12.87 -28.21 -12.44
CA ILE A 125 13.57 -27.15 -13.17
C ILE A 125 14.51 -26.41 -12.19
N ASP A 126 15.76 -26.23 -12.60
CA ASP A 126 16.76 -25.49 -11.83
C ASP A 126 16.41 -24.00 -11.76
N SER A 127 16.71 -23.35 -10.63
CA SER A 127 16.37 -21.93 -10.39
C SER A 127 16.94 -20.98 -11.45
N THR A 128 18.08 -21.32 -12.04
CA THR A 128 18.72 -20.56 -13.13
C THR A 128 17.90 -20.57 -14.42
N VAL A 129 17.24 -21.68 -14.72
CA VAL A 129 16.42 -21.83 -15.93
C VAL A 129 15.08 -21.12 -15.75
N VAL A 130 14.52 -21.10 -14.55
CA VAL A 130 13.28 -20.37 -14.24
C VAL A 130 13.49 -18.86 -14.46
N SER A 131 14.59 -18.30 -13.95
CA SER A 131 14.88 -16.86 -14.10
C SER A 131 15.20 -16.43 -15.53
N ALA A 132 15.62 -17.33 -16.41
CA ALA A 132 15.91 -17.04 -17.82
C ALA A 132 14.68 -17.16 -18.73
N LYS A 133 13.66 -17.94 -18.31
CA LYS A 133 12.48 -18.27 -19.12
C LYS A 133 11.26 -17.38 -18.77
N TYR A 134 11.29 -16.71 -17.62
CA TYR A 134 10.19 -15.91 -17.06
C TYR A 134 10.68 -14.58 -16.49
#